data_2cadc42177de5d639d6ec95b1aa79b8b
#
_entry.id   2cadc42177de5d639d6ec95b1aa79b8b
#
_cell.length_a   1.000
_cell.length_b   1.000
_cell.length_c   1.000
_cell.angle_alpha   90.00
_cell.angle_beta   90.00
_cell.angle_gamma   90.00
#
_symmetry.space_group_name_H-M   'P 1'
#
loop_
_entity.id
_entity.type
_entity.pdbx_description
1 polymer ?
#
loop_
_entity_poly.entity_id
_entity_poly.type
_entity_poly.pdbx_seq_one_letter_code
_entity_poly.pdbx_strand_id
1 'polypeptide(L)'
;VEKLRRTVRKFASAAGLYYFYMRMAKKFREKLRRLNPFSQPMTPERLPEPLPANPDQRLVKVYVEGYEDVAFWRGIFDHFQNPYLRFEISVPDRGDLPKGKKVLMGMIPRSSEELLLCVDSDFDYLFAGRTPQSKEVNGSRFMFHTYAYATENYLCYAPSLHNVCVKATKNDTRIFDFVKFMREYSCTIYPLFLWYAYSAQLATENVFPLIDFKQSVRIGYLDIEDNGSKTIEWLRRNVSKRENLLRQRNPRMIEPMKEFEVQLRGRGLTPENAYLFMHGHTLMDNVVLIMLNTVCEKLRAMSIAKITASKKQGVALKNEMANYTNSLRSIRDVLLDNENYTKCALYKRLERDIERYIARTIWSMKRNGEIRETSMIGIIHRLRQGQE
;
A
#
# COMPACT_ATOMS: atom_id res chain seq x y z
N VAL A 1 27.83 -41.45 -3.22
CA VAL A 1 26.55 -41.57 -3.96
C VAL A 1 25.55 -42.40 -3.15
N GLU A 2 25.96 -43.54 -2.58
CA GLU A 2 25.07 -44.45 -1.83
C GLU A 2 24.59 -43.85 -0.48
N LYS A 3 25.45 -43.08 0.20
CA LYS A 3 25.07 -42.34 1.42
C LYS A 3 24.03 -41.27 1.13
N LEU A 4 24.09 -40.61 -0.04
CA LEU A 4 23.11 -39.63 -0.49
C LEU A 4 21.75 -40.28 -0.83
N ARG A 5 21.78 -41.45 -1.49
CA ARG A 5 20.56 -42.21 -1.82
C ARG A 5 19.84 -42.77 -0.58
N ARG A 6 20.56 -43.17 0.48
CA ARG A 6 19.96 -43.56 1.77
C ARG A 6 19.32 -42.39 2.51
N THR A 7 19.89 -41.19 2.40
CA THR A 7 19.31 -39.97 3.02
C THR A 7 18.04 -39.56 2.29
N VAL A 8 18.01 -39.62 0.96
CA VAL A 8 16.81 -39.22 0.17
C VAL A 8 15.65 -40.24 0.37
N ARG A 9 15.90 -41.51 0.55
CA ARG A 9 14.84 -42.51 0.83
C ARG A 9 14.19 -42.37 2.22
N LYS A 10 14.83 -41.69 3.20
CA LYS A 10 14.26 -41.44 4.52
C LYS A 10 13.24 -40.29 4.53
N PHE A 11 13.11 -39.53 3.45
CA PHE A 11 12.23 -38.33 3.37
C PHE A 11 11.14 -38.49 2.30
N ALA A 12 10.59 -39.68 2.17
CA ALA A 12 9.56 -39.99 1.17
C ALA A 12 8.15 -39.42 1.49
N SER A 13 8.02 -38.61 2.52
CA SER A 13 6.77 -37.89 2.82
C SER A 13 7.00 -36.37 2.76
N ALA A 14 5.99 -35.62 2.33
CA ALA A 14 5.99 -34.14 2.31
C ALA A 14 6.37 -33.53 3.68
N ALA A 15 5.97 -34.18 4.78
CA ALA A 15 6.32 -33.80 6.14
C ALA A 15 7.83 -33.97 6.44
N GLY A 16 8.47 -35.03 5.95
CA GLY A 16 9.92 -35.26 6.11
C GLY A 16 10.77 -34.26 5.35
N LEU A 17 10.33 -33.86 4.15
CA LEU A 17 10.99 -32.81 3.34
C LEU A 17 10.87 -31.44 4.01
N TYR A 18 9.70 -31.11 4.55
CA TYR A 18 9.46 -29.89 5.30
C TYR A 18 10.33 -29.78 6.56
N TYR A 19 10.42 -30.86 7.34
CA TYR A 19 11.29 -30.93 8.52
C TYR A 19 12.79 -30.79 8.18
N PHE A 20 13.22 -31.38 7.06
CA PHE A 20 14.59 -31.24 6.57
C PHE A 20 14.89 -29.79 6.15
N TYR A 21 13.98 -29.12 5.42
CA TYR A 21 14.12 -27.72 5.02
C TYR A 21 14.16 -26.79 6.23
N MET A 22 13.28 -27.01 7.21
CA MET A 22 13.27 -26.21 8.44
C MET A 22 14.54 -26.37 9.27
N ARG A 23 15.08 -27.59 9.34
CA ARG A 23 16.35 -27.88 10.04
C ARG A 23 17.55 -27.27 9.32
N MET A 24 17.58 -27.30 8.00
CA MET A 24 18.61 -26.66 7.18
C MET A 24 18.52 -25.12 7.28
N ALA A 25 17.33 -24.56 7.21
CA ALA A 25 17.11 -23.13 7.39
C ALA A 25 17.54 -22.64 8.79
N LYS A 26 17.26 -23.43 9.85
CA LYS A 26 17.71 -23.16 11.21
C LYS A 26 19.24 -23.17 11.31
N LYS A 27 19.90 -24.20 10.78
CA LYS A 27 21.39 -24.30 10.76
C LYS A 27 22.02 -23.17 9.93
N PHE A 28 21.40 -22.77 8.81
CA PHE A 28 21.88 -21.68 7.98
C PHE A 28 21.72 -20.32 8.68
N ARG A 29 20.60 -20.09 9.39
CA ARG A 29 20.42 -18.91 10.24
C ARG A 29 21.42 -18.86 11.41
N GLU A 30 21.70 -19.99 12.05
CA GLU A 30 22.72 -20.09 13.11
C GLU A 30 24.13 -19.82 12.58
N LYS A 31 24.43 -20.27 11.36
CA LYS A 31 25.71 -20.00 10.70
C LYS A 31 25.84 -18.54 10.28
N LEU A 32 24.78 -17.91 9.77
CA LEU A 32 24.75 -16.48 9.47
C LEU A 32 24.85 -15.61 10.74
N ARG A 33 24.22 -16.02 11.84
CA ARG A 33 24.38 -15.36 13.15
C ARG A 33 25.82 -15.34 13.64
N ARG A 34 26.60 -16.42 13.39
CA ARG A 34 28.01 -16.48 13.79
C ARG A 34 28.93 -15.64 12.90
N LEU A 35 28.51 -15.32 11.68
CA LEU A 35 29.28 -14.54 10.70
C LEU A 35 28.97 -13.03 10.74
N ASN A 36 27.93 -12.62 11.45
CA ASN A 36 27.57 -11.22 11.56
C ASN A 36 27.86 -10.70 12.99
N PRO A 37 28.89 -9.88 13.18
CA PRO A 37 29.22 -9.30 14.49
C PRO A 37 28.12 -8.41 15.07
N PHE A 38 27.12 -8.01 14.24
CA PHE A 38 25.92 -7.25 14.66
C PHE A 38 24.74 -8.14 15.06
N SER A 39 24.90 -9.49 15.12
CA SER A 39 23.80 -10.42 15.41
C SER A 39 23.57 -10.69 16.90
N GLN A 40 24.25 -10.00 17.80
CA GLN A 40 23.88 -10.02 19.21
C GLN A 40 22.59 -9.21 19.41
N PRO A 41 21.56 -9.73 20.08
CA PRO A 41 20.40 -8.93 20.42
C PRO A 41 20.89 -7.72 21.23
N MET A 42 20.54 -6.52 20.76
CA MET A 42 20.81 -5.30 21.52
C MET A 42 20.03 -5.40 22.84
N THR A 43 20.75 -5.38 23.96
CA THR A 43 20.10 -5.25 25.26
C THR A 43 19.54 -3.84 25.39
N PRO A 44 18.47 -3.59 26.16
CA PRO A 44 17.92 -2.25 26.38
C PRO A 44 18.99 -1.22 26.79
N GLU A 45 20.01 -1.65 27.52
CA GLU A 45 21.14 -0.81 27.96
C GLU A 45 22.09 -0.37 26.83
N ARG A 46 21.98 -0.96 25.62
CA ARG A 46 22.80 -0.64 24.44
C ARG A 46 22.03 0.08 23.34
N LEU A 47 20.75 0.36 23.56
CA LEU A 47 19.98 1.14 22.59
C LEU A 47 20.45 2.59 22.63
N PRO A 48 20.69 3.24 21.47
CA PRO A 48 20.97 4.65 21.44
C PRO A 48 19.78 5.42 22.02
N GLU A 49 20.08 6.40 22.85
CA GLU A 49 19.04 7.33 23.31
C GLU A 49 18.50 8.13 22.12
N PRO A 50 17.19 8.36 22.07
CA PRO A 50 16.63 9.26 21.08
C PRO A 50 17.30 10.64 21.17
N LEU A 51 17.52 11.28 20.03
CA LEU A 51 18.02 12.66 20.02
C LEU A 51 17.10 13.54 20.86
N PRO A 52 17.65 14.49 21.65
CA PRO A 52 16.84 15.38 22.47
C PRO A 52 15.85 16.12 21.59
N ALA A 53 14.56 16.03 21.97
CA ALA A 53 13.50 16.74 21.29
C ALA A 53 13.69 18.25 21.49
N ASN A 54 13.31 19.04 20.48
CA ASN A 54 13.15 20.48 20.67
C ASN A 54 12.10 20.69 21.78
N PRO A 55 12.47 21.27 22.94
CA PRO A 55 11.55 21.45 24.07
C PRO A 55 10.35 22.35 23.71
N ASP A 56 10.48 23.16 22.68
CA ASP A 56 9.42 24.05 22.21
C ASP A 56 8.36 23.36 21.33
N GLN A 57 8.57 22.08 21.00
CA GLN A 57 7.63 21.32 20.19
C GLN A 57 6.80 20.36 21.04
N ARG A 58 5.46 20.46 20.92
CA ARG A 58 4.55 19.48 21.48
C ARG A 58 4.71 18.14 20.74
N LEU A 59 4.95 17.07 21.48
CA LEU A 59 5.01 15.73 20.92
C LEU A 59 3.59 15.21 20.65
N VAL A 60 3.34 14.78 19.42
CA VAL A 60 2.14 14.08 19.00
C VAL A 60 2.50 12.64 18.64
N LYS A 61 1.97 11.68 19.39
CA LYS A 61 2.09 10.25 19.07
C LYS A 61 1.09 9.89 18.00
N VAL A 62 1.54 9.16 16.99
CA VAL A 62 0.72 8.68 15.87
C VAL A 62 0.82 7.16 15.84
N TYR A 63 -0.26 6.48 16.15
CA TYR A 63 -0.30 5.03 16.06
C TYR A 63 -0.86 4.56 14.73
N VAL A 64 -0.17 3.59 14.11
CA VAL A 64 -0.53 2.94 12.84
C VAL A 64 -0.78 1.45 13.05
N GLU A 65 -1.40 0.77 12.07
CA GLU A 65 -1.81 -0.63 12.18
C GLU A 65 -0.64 -1.61 12.18
N GLY A 66 0.35 -1.37 11.31
CA GLY A 66 1.51 -2.22 11.11
C GLY A 66 2.80 -1.45 10.88
N TYR A 67 3.92 -2.16 10.88
CA TYR A 67 5.23 -1.55 10.63
C TYR A 67 5.38 -1.05 9.19
N GLU A 68 4.71 -1.69 8.25
CA GLU A 68 4.65 -1.32 6.83
C GLU A 68 3.99 0.05 6.60
N ASP A 69 3.10 0.48 7.50
CA ASP A 69 2.38 1.75 7.40
C ASP A 69 3.20 2.95 7.89
N VAL A 70 4.23 2.69 8.71
CA VAL A 70 5.03 3.77 9.35
C VAL A 70 5.62 4.71 8.31
N ALA A 71 6.20 4.18 7.23
CA ALA A 71 6.83 4.99 6.19
C ALA A 71 5.80 5.83 5.43
N PHE A 72 4.65 5.27 5.08
CA PHE A 72 3.56 5.98 4.39
C PHE A 72 3.06 7.16 5.22
N TRP A 73 2.70 6.93 6.49
CA TRP A 73 2.22 7.99 7.36
C TRP A 73 3.31 9.01 7.70
N ARG A 74 4.58 8.57 7.83
CA ARG A 74 5.71 9.49 7.99
C ARG A 74 5.80 10.46 6.81
N GLY A 75 5.73 9.94 5.57
CA GLY A 75 5.76 10.77 4.37
C GLY A 75 4.65 11.84 4.35
N ILE A 76 3.44 11.49 4.81
CA ILE A 76 2.35 12.47 4.91
C ILE A 76 2.65 13.55 5.95
N PHE A 77 3.03 13.18 7.17
CA PHE A 77 3.28 14.17 8.24
C PHE A 77 4.50 15.03 7.95
N ASP A 78 5.47 14.54 7.16
CA ASP A 78 6.64 15.32 6.76
C ASP A 78 6.29 16.49 5.82
N HIS A 79 5.17 16.42 5.08
CA HIS A 79 4.67 17.55 4.29
C HIS A 79 4.17 18.70 5.18
N PHE A 80 3.86 18.44 6.44
CA PHE A 80 3.29 19.41 7.38
C PHE A 80 4.27 19.79 8.51
N GLN A 81 5.57 19.76 8.26
CA GLN A 81 6.58 20.18 9.24
C GLN A 81 6.31 21.61 9.71
N ASN A 82 6.30 21.81 11.02
CA ASN A 82 6.07 23.09 11.64
C ASN A 82 6.87 23.21 12.95
N PRO A 83 7.09 24.42 13.47
CA PRO A 83 7.92 24.63 14.66
C PRO A 83 7.24 24.24 15.98
N TYR A 84 5.96 23.87 15.98
CA TYR A 84 5.15 23.68 17.19
C TYR A 84 4.82 22.23 17.50
N LEU A 85 4.74 21.37 16.46
CA LEU A 85 4.34 19.97 16.60
C LEU A 85 5.45 19.07 16.07
N ARG A 86 5.74 18.02 16.80
CA ARG A 86 6.63 16.93 16.38
C ARG A 86 5.82 15.62 16.40
N PHE A 87 5.79 14.95 15.26
CA PHE A 87 5.07 13.68 15.11
C PHE A 87 6.01 12.49 15.32
N GLU A 88 5.61 11.56 16.18
CA GLU A 88 6.28 10.29 16.40
C GLU A 88 5.36 9.15 16.00
N ILE A 89 5.73 8.41 14.93
CA ILE A 89 4.90 7.39 14.32
C ILE A 89 5.40 6.02 14.76
N SER A 90 4.52 5.21 15.31
CA SER A 90 4.86 3.88 15.83
C SER A 90 3.65 2.94 15.78
N VAL A 91 3.92 1.65 15.93
CA VAL A 91 2.90 0.64 16.18
C VAL A 91 2.68 0.57 17.69
N PRO A 92 1.45 0.47 18.21
CA PRO A 92 1.21 0.36 19.64
C PRO A 92 1.93 -0.84 20.23
N ASP A 93 2.67 -0.62 21.33
CA ASP A 93 3.23 -1.70 22.12
C ASP A 93 2.15 -2.28 23.03
N ARG A 94 1.82 -3.54 22.85
CA ARG A 94 0.78 -4.25 23.61
C ARG A 94 1.12 -5.70 23.93
N GLY A 95 2.39 -6.05 23.99
CA GLY A 95 2.79 -7.43 24.31
C GLY A 95 2.17 -8.44 23.32
N ASP A 96 1.48 -9.45 23.85
CA ASP A 96 0.92 -10.57 23.06
C ASP A 96 -0.44 -10.28 22.39
N LEU A 97 -0.95 -9.06 22.43
CA LEU A 97 -2.23 -8.71 21.81
C LEU A 97 -2.12 -8.62 20.28
N PRO A 98 -3.18 -9.01 19.55
CA PRO A 98 -3.20 -8.91 18.09
C PRO A 98 -2.98 -7.46 17.62
N LYS A 99 -2.19 -7.29 16.56
CA LYS A 99 -1.97 -6.00 15.88
C LYS A 99 -3.12 -5.69 14.92
N GLY A 100 -3.16 -4.45 14.39
CA GLY A 100 -4.07 -4.03 13.35
C GLY A 100 -5.21 -3.14 13.85
N LYS A 101 -6.12 -2.83 12.95
CA LYS A 101 -7.20 -1.85 13.09
C LYS A 101 -8.03 -1.98 14.37
N LYS A 102 -8.41 -3.22 14.77
CA LYS A 102 -9.21 -3.45 15.98
C LYS A 102 -8.56 -2.91 17.25
N VAL A 103 -7.23 -2.95 17.32
CA VAL A 103 -6.48 -2.41 18.46
C VAL A 103 -6.61 -0.91 18.50
N LEU A 104 -6.39 -0.24 17.35
CA LEU A 104 -6.50 1.21 17.24
C LEU A 104 -7.93 1.68 17.50
N MET A 105 -8.95 0.98 17.03
CA MET A 105 -10.35 1.27 17.34
C MET A 105 -10.62 1.22 18.83
N GLY A 106 -10.09 0.23 19.56
CA GLY A 106 -10.18 0.17 21.03
C GLY A 106 -9.48 1.33 21.75
N MET A 107 -8.63 2.10 21.03
CA MET A 107 -7.95 3.28 21.58
C MET A 107 -8.68 4.59 21.29
N ILE A 108 -9.74 4.62 20.49
CA ILE A 108 -10.51 5.83 20.19
C ILE A 108 -10.87 6.65 21.44
N PRO A 109 -11.32 6.05 22.56
CA PRO A 109 -11.61 6.81 23.77
C PRO A 109 -10.41 7.52 24.41
N ARG A 110 -9.18 7.12 24.04
CA ARG A 110 -7.92 7.73 24.52
C ARG A 110 -7.31 8.68 23.51
N SER A 111 -7.83 8.74 22.29
CA SER A 111 -7.33 9.62 21.26
C SER A 111 -7.52 11.09 21.62
N SER A 112 -6.56 11.92 21.30
CA SER A 112 -6.52 13.33 21.69
C SER A 112 -5.70 14.16 20.71
N GLU A 113 -5.54 15.46 20.96
CA GLU A 113 -4.62 16.32 20.20
C GLU A 113 -3.15 15.84 20.26
N GLU A 114 -2.79 14.98 21.21
CA GLU A 114 -1.44 14.42 21.39
C GLU A 114 -1.35 12.93 21.04
N LEU A 115 -2.47 12.31 20.71
CA LEU A 115 -2.56 10.89 20.34
C LEU A 115 -3.48 10.69 19.15
N LEU A 116 -2.88 10.51 17.98
CA LEU A 116 -3.58 10.24 16.73
C LEU A 116 -3.58 8.75 16.41
N LEU A 117 -4.64 8.31 15.76
CA LEU A 117 -4.81 6.96 15.27
C LEU A 117 -4.92 7.01 13.75
N CYS A 118 -4.09 6.24 13.05
CA CYS A 118 -4.06 6.20 11.60
C CYS A 118 -4.32 4.78 11.11
N VAL A 119 -5.36 4.60 10.30
CA VAL A 119 -5.85 3.29 9.89
C VAL A 119 -6.08 3.21 8.38
N ASP A 120 -6.08 2.01 7.85
CA ASP A 120 -6.62 1.76 6.53
C ASP A 120 -8.13 1.97 6.52
N SER A 121 -8.65 2.52 5.43
CA SER A 121 -10.09 2.72 5.29
C SER A 121 -10.86 1.41 5.17
N ASP A 122 -10.28 0.40 4.53
CA ASP A 122 -11.03 -0.74 4.01
C ASP A 122 -12.26 -0.24 3.23
N PHE A 123 -13.47 -0.59 3.69
CA PHE A 123 -14.71 -0.02 3.16
C PHE A 123 -15.33 1.07 4.05
N ASP A 124 -14.69 1.45 5.17
CA ASP A 124 -15.32 2.33 6.16
C ASP A 124 -15.68 3.70 5.59
N TYR A 125 -14.81 4.26 4.71
CA TYR A 125 -15.13 5.49 4.02
C TYR A 125 -16.34 5.33 3.08
N LEU A 126 -16.38 4.27 2.28
CA LEU A 126 -17.48 4.03 1.34
C LEU A 126 -18.78 3.72 2.07
N PHE A 127 -18.75 2.99 3.17
CA PHE A 127 -19.94 2.62 3.94
C PHE A 127 -20.53 3.78 4.74
N ALA A 128 -19.76 4.82 5.01
CA ALA A 128 -20.28 6.08 5.52
C ALA A 128 -21.13 5.98 6.79
N GLY A 129 -20.76 5.14 7.72
CA GLY A 129 -21.48 4.95 8.99
C GLY A 129 -22.60 3.90 8.96
N ARG A 130 -22.72 3.10 7.90
CA ARG A 130 -23.70 2.00 7.80
C ARG A 130 -23.34 0.79 8.65
N THR A 131 -22.06 0.61 8.93
CA THR A 131 -21.59 -0.37 9.91
C THR A 131 -21.14 0.33 11.17
N PRO A 132 -21.20 -0.31 12.35
CA PRO A 132 -20.68 0.28 13.59
C PRO A 132 -19.23 0.77 13.43
N GLN A 133 -18.38 -0.06 12.81
CA GLN A 133 -16.97 0.28 12.56
C GLN A 133 -16.84 1.53 11.67
N SER A 134 -17.56 1.59 10.54
CA SER A 134 -17.48 2.75 9.64
C SER A 134 -18.00 4.03 10.29
N LYS A 135 -18.95 3.92 11.23
CA LYS A 135 -19.43 5.06 12.01
C LYS A 135 -18.34 5.61 12.94
N GLU A 136 -17.63 4.74 13.62
CA GLU A 136 -16.54 5.12 14.53
C GLU A 136 -15.36 5.71 13.76
N VAL A 137 -14.91 5.05 12.68
CA VAL A 137 -13.78 5.50 11.86
C VAL A 137 -14.05 6.88 11.26
N ASN A 138 -15.24 7.09 10.64
CA ASN A 138 -15.58 8.38 10.02
C ASN A 138 -15.97 9.45 11.04
N GLY A 139 -16.37 9.09 12.25
CA GLY A 139 -16.84 10.01 13.30
C GLY A 139 -15.76 10.46 14.28
N SER A 140 -14.64 9.75 14.37
CA SER A 140 -13.58 10.06 15.33
C SER A 140 -12.74 11.27 14.88
N ARG A 141 -12.59 12.25 15.79
CA ARG A 141 -11.87 13.51 15.51
C ARG A 141 -10.36 13.30 15.35
N PHE A 142 -9.79 12.31 16.01
CA PHE A 142 -8.35 12.05 16.09
C PHE A 142 -7.96 10.74 15.43
N MET A 143 -8.85 10.19 14.61
CA MET A 143 -8.57 9.03 13.77
C MET A 143 -8.57 9.48 12.30
N PHE A 144 -7.47 9.19 11.62
CA PHE A 144 -7.32 9.41 10.18
C PHE A 144 -7.34 8.06 9.45
N HIS A 145 -7.91 8.04 8.27
CA HIS A 145 -7.95 6.85 7.44
C HIS A 145 -7.57 7.18 5.99
N THR A 146 -7.14 6.16 5.26
CA THR A 146 -6.57 6.33 3.92
C THR A 146 -7.54 6.87 2.86
N TYR A 147 -8.85 6.86 3.06
CA TYR A 147 -9.88 7.09 2.03
C TYR A 147 -9.87 6.06 0.89
N ALA A 148 -8.70 5.72 0.32
CA ALA A 148 -8.52 4.51 -0.47
C ALA A 148 -8.69 3.28 0.42
N TYR A 149 -8.79 2.07 -0.15
CA TYR A 149 -8.96 0.87 0.67
C TYR A 149 -7.84 0.72 1.70
N ALA A 150 -6.59 0.82 1.27
CA ALA A 150 -5.39 0.70 2.09
C ALA A 150 -4.24 1.54 1.53
N THR A 151 -3.11 1.58 2.24
CA THR A 151 -1.89 2.30 1.83
C THR A 151 -1.38 1.80 0.47
N GLU A 152 -1.44 0.49 0.18
CA GLU A 152 -1.00 -0.08 -1.09
C GLU A 152 -1.75 0.48 -2.31
N ASN A 153 -3.01 0.92 -2.14
CA ASN A 153 -3.75 1.51 -3.25
C ASN A 153 -3.12 2.83 -3.73
N TYR A 154 -2.47 3.57 -2.83
CA TYR A 154 -1.68 4.76 -3.20
C TYR A 154 -0.36 4.38 -3.85
N LEU A 155 0.37 3.40 -3.29
CA LEU A 155 1.61 2.91 -3.89
C LEU A 155 1.37 2.41 -5.32
N CYS A 156 0.18 1.84 -5.57
CA CYS A 156 -0.28 1.33 -6.87
C CYS A 156 -1.03 2.38 -7.73
N TYR A 157 -0.91 3.66 -7.43
CA TYR A 157 -1.59 4.73 -8.18
C TYR A 157 -1.13 4.77 -9.64
N ALA A 158 -2.02 4.52 -10.58
CA ALA A 158 -1.70 4.29 -11.98
C ALA A 158 -0.79 5.35 -12.63
N PRO A 159 -1.01 6.68 -12.42
CA PRO A 159 -0.13 7.70 -12.98
C PRO A 159 1.32 7.66 -12.51
N SER A 160 1.62 7.00 -11.39
CA SER A 160 2.96 6.92 -10.81
C SER A 160 3.77 5.69 -11.29
N LEU A 161 3.12 4.68 -11.89
CA LEU A 161 3.74 3.38 -12.16
C LEU A 161 4.85 3.44 -13.22
N HIS A 162 4.79 4.35 -14.20
CA HIS A 162 5.89 4.54 -15.14
C HIS A 162 7.17 4.96 -14.41
N ASN A 163 7.07 5.85 -13.42
CA ASN A 163 8.22 6.27 -12.63
C ASN A 163 8.83 5.10 -11.82
N VAL A 164 8.01 4.15 -11.36
CA VAL A 164 8.49 2.90 -10.75
C VAL A 164 9.35 2.11 -11.74
N CYS A 165 8.90 1.96 -13.00
CA CYS A 165 9.69 1.32 -14.05
C CYS A 165 11.02 2.03 -14.29
N VAL A 166 11.02 3.36 -14.41
CA VAL A 166 12.25 4.17 -14.60
C VAL A 166 13.23 3.97 -13.45
N LYS A 167 12.76 4.05 -12.21
CA LYS A 167 13.60 3.86 -11.02
C LYS A 167 14.17 2.43 -10.93
N ALA A 168 13.40 1.40 -11.35
CA ALA A 168 13.82 0.01 -11.28
C ALA A 168 14.75 -0.41 -12.43
N THR A 169 14.57 0.16 -13.64
CA THR A 169 15.26 -0.31 -14.86
C THR A 169 16.25 0.69 -15.45
N LYS A 170 16.25 1.94 -14.96
CA LYS A 170 17.05 3.04 -15.53
C LYS A 170 16.73 3.33 -16.99
N ASN A 171 15.52 3.00 -17.45
CA ASN A 171 15.04 3.20 -18.81
C ASN A 171 13.72 3.99 -18.78
N ASP A 172 13.69 5.16 -19.39
CA ASP A 172 12.52 6.08 -19.42
C ASP A 172 11.67 5.91 -20.71
N THR A 173 11.90 4.85 -21.49
CA THR A 173 11.10 4.60 -22.68
C THR A 173 9.67 4.19 -22.29
N ARG A 174 8.68 4.88 -22.84
CA ARG A 174 7.28 4.55 -22.60
C ARG A 174 6.81 3.48 -23.58
N ILE A 175 6.67 2.24 -23.11
CA ILE A 175 6.20 1.09 -23.90
C ILE A 175 4.82 0.60 -23.45
N PHE A 176 4.24 1.20 -22.40
CA PHE A 176 2.96 0.81 -21.85
C PHE A 176 2.28 2.00 -21.17
N ASP A 177 0.99 2.19 -21.42
CA ASP A 177 0.15 3.20 -20.77
C ASP A 177 -0.57 2.58 -19.56
N PHE A 178 0.04 2.72 -18.39
CA PHE A 178 -0.51 2.22 -17.12
C PHE A 178 -1.86 2.87 -16.78
N VAL A 179 -2.04 4.15 -17.11
CA VAL A 179 -3.27 4.89 -16.79
C VAL A 179 -4.45 4.34 -17.59
N LYS A 180 -4.24 4.16 -18.91
CA LYS A 180 -5.25 3.57 -19.80
C LYS A 180 -5.60 2.15 -19.34
N PHE A 181 -4.60 1.30 -19.12
CA PHE A 181 -4.82 -0.08 -18.70
C PHE A 181 -5.57 -0.17 -17.36
N MET A 182 -5.13 0.57 -16.35
CA MET A 182 -5.76 0.53 -15.02
C MET A 182 -7.18 1.08 -15.03
N ARG A 183 -7.49 2.05 -15.89
CA ARG A 183 -8.86 2.52 -16.12
C ARG A 183 -9.74 1.40 -16.71
N GLU A 184 -9.26 0.73 -17.75
CA GLU A 184 -9.99 -0.38 -18.38
C GLU A 184 -10.13 -1.58 -17.45
N TYR A 185 -9.08 -1.90 -16.68
CA TYR A 185 -9.12 -2.91 -15.63
C TYR A 185 -10.18 -2.58 -14.59
N SER A 186 -10.17 -1.37 -14.06
CA SER A 186 -11.11 -0.89 -13.06
C SER A 186 -12.56 -0.98 -13.53
N CYS A 187 -12.85 -0.48 -14.74
CA CYS A 187 -14.18 -0.61 -15.35
C CYS A 187 -14.59 -2.07 -15.52
N THR A 188 -13.65 -2.94 -15.88
CA THR A 188 -13.93 -4.36 -16.11
C THR A 188 -14.30 -5.08 -14.82
N ILE A 189 -13.60 -4.82 -13.71
CA ILE A 189 -13.86 -5.48 -12.42
C ILE A 189 -15.03 -4.87 -11.64
N TYR A 190 -15.48 -3.66 -12.02
CA TYR A 190 -16.46 -2.88 -11.28
C TYR A 190 -17.73 -3.65 -10.88
N PRO A 191 -18.36 -4.46 -11.73
CA PRO A 191 -19.53 -5.24 -11.32
C PRO A 191 -19.23 -6.20 -10.18
N LEU A 192 -18.11 -6.91 -10.22
CA LEU A 192 -17.70 -7.82 -9.14
C LEU A 192 -17.25 -7.07 -7.88
N PHE A 193 -16.65 -5.88 -8.03
CA PHE A 193 -16.35 -5.01 -6.90
C PHE A 193 -17.63 -4.61 -6.15
N LEU A 194 -18.71 -4.27 -6.84
CA LEU A 194 -20.00 -3.97 -6.21
C LEU A 194 -20.55 -5.18 -5.43
N TRP A 195 -20.50 -6.38 -6.01
CA TRP A 195 -20.89 -7.61 -5.31
C TRP A 195 -20.03 -7.85 -4.05
N TYR A 196 -18.72 -7.65 -4.14
CA TYR A 196 -17.81 -7.81 -3.01
C TYR A 196 -18.08 -6.79 -1.90
N ALA A 197 -18.18 -5.50 -2.25
CA ALA A 197 -18.46 -4.44 -1.29
C ALA A 197 -19.85 -4.60 -0.64
N TYR A 198 -20.87 -4.93 -1.44
CA TYR A 198 -22.22 -5.18 -0.92
C TYR A 198 -22.26 -6.38 0.02
N SER A 199 -21.61 -7.47 -0.35
CA SER A 199 -21.48 -8.67 0.47
C SER A 199 -20.75 -8.40 1.79
N ALA A 200 -19.68 -7.58 1.74
CA ALA A 200 -18.94 -7.19 2.95
C ALA A 200 -19.76 -6.32 3.91
N GLN A 201 -20.73 -5.54 3.41
CA GLN A 201 -21.65 -4.76 4.25
C GLN A 201 -22.66 -5.65 4.97
N LEU A 202 -23.07 -6.77 4.35
CA LEU A 202 -24.03 -7.70 4.90
C LEU A 202 -23.32 -8.67 5.86
N ALA A 203 -23.26 -8.37 7.15
CA ALA A 203 -22.51 -9.14 8.13
C ALA A 203 -22.90 -10.64 8.21
N THR A 204 -24.12 -11.00 7.79
CA THR A 204 -24.70 -12.35 7.92
C THR A 204 -24.73 -13.15 6.61
N GLU A 205 -24.65 -12.51 5.45
CA GLU A 205 -24.81 -13.15 4.13
C GLU A 205 -23.63 -12.81 3.22
N ASN A 206 -22.45 -13.36 3.50
CA ASN A 206 -21.29 -13.14 2.66
C ASN A 206 -21.33 -14.04 1.42
N VAL A 207 -22.11 -13.64 0.39
CA VAL A 207 -22.29 -14.38 -0.86
C VAL A 207 -21.13 -14.31 -1.82
N PHE A 208 -20.23 -13.32 -1.64
CA PHE A 208 -19.06 -13.13 -2.48
C PHE A 208 -17.86 -12.67 -1.64
N PRO A 209 -17.20 -13.60 -0.92
CA PRO A 209 -16.10 -13.29 -0.02
C PRO A 209 -14.83 -12.83 -0.73
N LEU A 210 -13.92 -12.23 0.03
CA LEU A 210 -12.63 -11.72 -0.48
C LEU A 210 -11.85 -12.75 -1.31
N ILE A 211 -11.85 -14.02 -0.90
CA ILE A 211 -11.11 -15.07 -1.63
C ILE A 211 -11.65 -15.25 -3.06
N ASP A 212 -12.96 -15.23 -3.23
CA ASP A 212 -13.61 -15.36 -4.54
C ASP A 212 -13.39 -14.11 -5.39
N PHE A 213 -13.46 -12.93 -4.77
CA PHE A 213 -13.14 -11.67 -5.44
C PHE A 213 -11.68 -11.68 -5.93
N LYS A 214 -10.70 -11.98 -5.07
CA LYS A 214 -9.27 -12.09 -5.43
C LYS A 214 -9.04 -12.98 -6.65
N GLN A 215 -9.65 -14.16 -6.67
CA GLN A 215 -9.51 -15.10 -7.77
C GLN A 215 -10.14 -14.60 -9.08
N SER A 216 -11.25 -13.84 -8.97
CA SER A 216 -12.01 -13.37 -10.14
C SER A 216 -11.40 -12.15 -10.81
N VAL A 217 -10.65 -11.31 -10.07
CA VAL A 217 -10.13 -10.03 -10.57
C VAL A 217 -8.63 -10.04 -10.89
N ARG A 218 -7.91 -11.13 -10.57
CA ARG A 218 -6.48 -11.26 -10.88
C ARG A 218 -6.23 -11.26 -12.38
N ILE A 219 -5.13 -10.64 -12.80
CA ILE A 219 -4.59 -10.84 -14.13
C ILE A 219 -3.57 -11.98 -14.07
N GLY A 220 -3.74 -13.03 -14.90
CA GLY A 220 -2.82 -14.18 -14.91
C GLY A 220 -1.49 -13.83 -15.58
N TYR A 221 -1.53 -12.96 -16.57
CA TYR A 221 -0.39 -12.45 -17.34
C TYR A 221 -0.75 -11.08 -17.93
N LEU A 222 0.26 -10.33 -18.36
CA LEU A 222 0.08 -9.12 -19.14
C LEU A 222 0.57 -9.35 -20.57
N ASP A 223 -0.31 -9.25 -21.56
CA ASP A 223 0.08 -9.04 -22.95
C ASP A 223 0.36 -7.54 -23.14
N ILE A 224 1.61 -7.19 -23.43
CA ILE A 224 2.01 -5.79 -23.57
C ILE A 224 1.61 -5.19 -24.91
N GLU A 225 1.35 -6.05 -25.92
CA GLU A 225 0.88 -5.63 -27.23
C GLU A 225 -0.51 -4.99 -27.09
N ASP A 226 -0.74 -3.97 -27.90
CA ASP A 226 -1.99 -3.23 -27.91
C ASP A 226 -2.44 -2.78 -26.48
N ASN A 227 -1.43 -2.39 -25.69
CA ASN A 227 -1.58 -1.91 -24.33
C ASN A 227 -2.38 -2.85 -23.41
N GLY A 228 -2.22 -4.16 -23.57
CA GLY A 228 -2.86 -5.16 -22.70
C GLY A 228 -4.31 -5.49 -23.05
N SER A 229 -4.82 -5.12 -24.23
CA SER A 229 -6.22 -5.32 -24.63
C SER A 229 -6.65 -6.77 -24.54
N LYS A 230 -5.81 -7.74 -24.95
CA LYS A 230 -6.11 -9.18 -24.84
C LYS A 230 -6.26 -9.64 -23.38
N THR A 231 -5.43 -9.09 -22.49
CA THR A 231 -5.52 -9.36 -21.05
C THR A 231 -6.86 -8.85 -20.49
N ILE A 232 -7.26 -7.62 -20.86
CA ILE A 232 -8.54 -7.04 -20.46
C ILE A 232 -9.73 -7.83 -21.02
N GLU A 233 -9.66 -8.26 -22.27
CA GLU A 233 -10.72 -9.06 -22.88
C GLU A 233 -10.89 -10.42 -22.19
N TRP A 234 -9.79 -11.09 -21.87
CA TRP A 234 -9.82 -12.32 -21.09
C TRP A 234 -10.44 -12.09 -19.70
N LEU A 235 -10.02 -11.03 -19.00
CA LEU A 235 -10.58 -10.66 -17.70
C LEU A 235 -12.09 -10.38 -17.79
N ARG A 236 -12.52 -9.62 -18.79
CA ARG A 236 -13.93 -9.27 -19.03
C ARG A 236 -14.80 -10.52 -19.17
N ARG A 237 -14.34 -11.52 -19.94
CA ARG A 237 -15.06 -12.80 -20.10
C ARG A 237 -15.23 -13.51 -18.76
N ASN A 238 -14.18 -13.56 -17.94
CA ASN A 238 -14.21 -14.20 -16.63
C ASN A 238 -15.11 -13.46 -15.64
N VAL A 239 -15.01 -12.13 -15.60
CA VAL A 239 -15.86 -11.26 -14.78
C VAL A 239 -17.33 -11.42 -15.14
N SER A 240 -17.68 -11.34 -16.43
CA SER A 240 -19.07 -11.49 -16.90
C SER A 240 -19.65 -12.86 -16.55
N LYS A 241 -18.86 -13.92 -16.70
CA LYS A 241 -19.29 -15.28 -16.31
C LYS A 241 -19.57 -15.36 -14.81
N ARG A 242 -18.70 -14.80 -13.98
CA ARG A 242 -18.87 -14.81 -12.51
C ARG A 242 -20.04 -13.94 -12.07
N GLU A 243 -20.18 -12.75 -12.63
CA GLU A 243 -21.29 -11.85 -12.35
C GLU A 243 -22.64 -12.50 -12.68
N ASN A 244 -22.78 -13.14 -13.85
CA ASN A 244 -24.00 -13.84 -14.25
C ASN A 244 -24.39 -14.94 -13.25
N LEU A 245 -23.40 -15.71 -12.75
CA LEU A 245 -23.64 -16.71 -11.71
C LEU A 245 -24.11 -16.09 -10.38
N LEU A 246 -23.53 -14.97 -9.98
CA LEU A 246 -23.93 -14.26 -8.77
C LEU A 246 -25.36 -13.73 -8.89
N ARG A 247 -25.73 -13.13 -10.03
CA ARG A 247 -27.09 -12.64 -10.32
C ARG A 247 -28.14 -13.76 -10.31
N GLN A 248 -27.81 -14.89 -10.93
CA GLN A 248 -28.72 -16.07 -10.97
C GLN A 248 -28.93 -16.65 -9.56
N ARG A 249 -27.88 -16.72 -8.74
CA ARG A 249 -27.98 -17.31 -7.40
C ARG A 249 -28.60 -16.38 -6.37
N ASN A 250 -28.50 -15.07 -6.57
CA ASN A 250 -28.89 -14.05 -5.58
C ASN A 250 -29.80 -12.96 -6.20
N PRO A 251 -30.94 -13.32 -6.84
CA PRO A 251 -31.81 -12.35 -7.55
C PRO A 251 -32.35 -11.25 -6.62
N ARG A 252 -32.56 -11.57 -5.34
CA ARG A 252 -33.06 -10.61 -4.31
C ARG A 252 -32.11 -9.47 -3.99
N MET A 253 -30.82 -9.63 -4.29
CA MET A 253 -29.79 -8.63 -3.98
C MET A 253 -29.64 -7.59 -5.10
N ILE A 254 -30.21 -7.81 -6.28
CA ILE A 254 -29.99 -6.97 -7.47
C ILE A 254 -30.50 -5.54 -7.24
N GLU A 255 -31.75 -5.38 -6.80
CA GLU A 255 -32.33 -4.03 -6.58
C GLU A 255 -31.69 -3.31 -5.39
N PRO A 256 -31.51 -3.90 -4.19
CA PRO A 256 -30.78 -3.25 -3.11
C PRO A 256 -29.34 -2.85 -3.48
N MET A 257 -28.66 -3.63 -4.32
CA MET A 257 -27.31 -3.33 -4.78
C MET A 257 -27.26 -2.11 -5.72
N LYS A 258 -28.32 -1.81 -6.50
CA LYS A 258 -28.41 -0.58 -7.30
C LYS A 258 -28.46 0.67 -6.40
N GLU A 259 -29.27 0.64 -5.35
CA GLU A 259 -29.32 1.73 -4.37
C GLU A 259 -27.99 1.91 -3.65
N PHE A 260 -27.35 0.79 -3.28
CA PHE A 260 -26.02 0.79 -2.71
C PHE A 260 -24.97 1.41 -3.65
N GLU A 261 -24.98 1.06 -4.94
CA GLU A 261 -24.10 1.67 -5.94
C GLU A 261 -24.27 3.20 -6.00
N VAL A 262 -25.52 3.70 -6.05
CA VAL A 262 -25.78 5.15 -6.05
C VAL A 262 -25.12 5.84 -4.86
N GLN A 263 -25.17 5.23 -3.70
CA GLN A 263 -24.58 5.77 -2.49
C GLN A 263 -23.06 5.75 -2.52
N LEU A 264 -22.44 4.67 -3.03
CA LEU A 264 -21.00 4.60 -3.20
C LEU A 264 -20.52 5.65 -4.22
N ARG A 265 -21.28 5.88 -5.29
CA ARG A 265 -21.01 6.95 -6.28
C ARG A 265 -21.05 8.34 -5.61
N GLY A 266 -21.97 8.59 -4.70
CA GLY A 266 -22.01 9.81 -3.89
C GLY A 266 -20.77 10.02 -3.01
N ARG A 267 -20.02 8.95 -2.75
CA ARG A 267 -18.72 8.99 -2.06
C ARG A 267 -17.51 9.13 -2.99
N GLY A 268 -17.74 9.21 -4.30
CA GLY A 268 -16.69 9.38 -5.31
C GLY A 268 -16.19 8.08 -5.94
N LEU A 269 -16.85 6.94 -5.69
CA LEU A 269 -16.60 5.72 -6.43
C LEU A 269 -17.09 5.88 -7.87
N THR A 270 -16.27 5.51 -8.84
CA THR A 270 -16.63 5.39 -10.26
C THR A 270 -16.10 4.09 -10.82
N PRO A 271 -16.60 3.60 -11.98
CA PRO A 271 -16.02 2.44 -12.63
C PRO A 271 -14.51 2.58 -12.89
N GLU A 272 -14.04 3.77 -13.22
CA GLU A 272 -12.65 4.06 -13.57
C GLU A 272 -11.70 4.04 -12.38
N ASN A 273 -12.19 4.29 -11.16
CA ASN A 273 -11.38 4.40 -9.96
C ASN A 273 -11.62 3.27 -8.92
N ALA A 274 -12.43 2.27 -9.24
CA ALA A 274 -12.74 1.17 -8.32
C ALA A 274 -11.49 0.43 -7.83
N TYR A 275 -10.40 0.43 -8.60
CA TYR A 275 -9.12 -0.15 -8.19
C TYR A 275 -8.53 0.52 -6.94
N LEU A 276 -8.85 1.79 -6.66
CA LEU A 276 -8.42 2.48 -5.44
C LEU A 276 -9.19 2.03 -4.18
N PHE A 277 -10.33 1.37 -4.36
CA PHE A 277 -11.21 0.92 -3.28
C PHE A 277 -11.25 -0.59 -3.11
N MET A 278 -10.50 -1.35 -3.92
CA MET A 278 -10.36 -2.79 -3.75
C MET A 278 -9.26 -3.14 -2.76
N HIS A 279 -9.28 -4.34 -2.22
CA HIS A 279 -8.29 -4.85 -1.27
C HIS A 279 -6.84 -4.63 -1.76
N GLY A 280 -6.04 -3.87 -0.98
CA GLY A 280 -4.74 -3.35 -1.37
C GLY A 280 -3.73 -4.42 -1.81
N HIS A 281 -3.51 -5.45 -0.99
CA HIS A 281 -2.61 -6.56 -1.37
C HIS A 281 -3.07 -7.29 -2.64
N THR A 282 -4.38 -7.40 -2.89
CA THR A 282 -4.88 -8.01 -4.14
C THR A 282 -4.52 -7.15 -5.34
N LEU A 283 -4.67 -5.84 -5.23
CA LEU A 283 -4.26 -4.90 -6.28
C LEU A 283 -2.76 -5.00 -6.53
N MET A 284 -1.96 -4.94 -5.49
CA MET A 284 -0.50 -4.94 -5.59
C MET A 284 0.03 -6.25 -6.16
N ASP A 285 -0.30 -7.39 -5.55
CA ASP A 285 0.33 -8.68 -5.87
C ASP A 285 -0.29 -9.33 -7.12
N ASN A 286 -1.59 -9.20 -7.33
CA ASN A 286 -2.30 -9.93 -8.39
C ASN A 286 -2.54 -9.10 -9.66
N VAL A 287 -2.15 -7.81 -9.65
CA VAL A 287 -2.33 -6.90 -10.79
C VAL A 287 -1.05 -6.09 -11.04
N VAL A 288 -0.72 -5.17 -10.16
CA VAL A 288 0.30 -4.15 -10.42
C VAL A 288 1.70 -4.74 -10.53
N LEU A 289 2.10 -5.66 -9.65
CA LEU A 289 3.40 -6.31 -9.74
C LEU A 289 3.53 -7.18 -11.00
N ILE A 290 2.45 -7.82 -11.46
CA ILE A 290 2.46 -8.58 -12.71
C ILE A 290 2.71 -7.63 -13.89
N MET A 291 2.03 -6.48 -13.93
CA MET A 291 2.23 -5.45 -14.95
C MET A 291 3.66 -4.91 -14.92
N LEU A 292 4.12 -4.50 -13.75
CA LEU A 292 5.46 -3.91 -13.59
C LEU A 292 6.56 -4.89 -13.96
N ASN A 293 6.46 -6.16 -13.56
CA ASN A 293 7.44 -7.18 -13.91
C ASN A 293 7.54 -7.33 -15.42
N THR A 294 6.42 -7.51 -16.13
CA THR A 294 6.40 -7.67 -17.58
C THR A 294 6.97 -6.45 -18.31
N VAL A 295 6.55 -5.23 -17.92
CA VAL A 295 7.05 -3.98 -18.53
C VAL A 295 8.53 -3.77 -18.24
N CYS A 296 8.96 -3.96 -16.99
CA CYS A 296 10.35 -3.78 -16.60
C CYS A 296 11.29 -4.80 -17.25
N GLU A 297 10.88 -6.06 -17.40
CA GLU A 297 11.65 -7.07 -18.14
C GLU A 297 11.88 -6.65 -19.59
N LYS A 298 10.86 -6.12 -20.27
CA LYS A 298 10.99 -5.60 -21.63
C LYS A 298 11.92 -4.40 -21.70
N LEU A 299 11.78 -3.45 -20.76
CA LEU A 299 12.65 -2.27 -20.68
C LEU A 299 14.12 -2.64 -20.41
N ARG A 300 14.37 -3.62 -19.55
CA ARG A 300 15.71 -4.18 -19.30
C ARG A 300 16.28 -4.82 -20.56
N ALA A 301 15.50 -5.64 -21.25
CA ALA A 301 15.92 -6.26 -22.51
C ALA A 301 16.28 -5.21 -23.58
N MET A 302 15.50 -4.14 -23.69
CA MET A 302 15.80 -3.01 -24.61
C MET A 302 17.12 -2.33 -24.25
N SER A 303 17.37 -2.08 -22.96
CA SER A 303 18.63 -1.47 -22.52
C SER A 303 19.83 -2.38 -22.78
N ILE A 304 19.72 -3.67 -22.48
CA ILE A 304 20.76 -4.66 -22.77
C ILE A 304 21.05 -4.74 -24.27
N ALA A 305 20.01 -4.80 -25.11
CA ALA A 305 20.17 -4.80 -26.56
C ALA A 305 20.89 -3.54 -27.08
N LYS A 306 20.56 -2.37 -26.53
CA LYS A 306 21.22 -1.12 -26.87
C LYS A 306 22.72 -1.11 -26.47
N ILE A 307 23.05 -1.62 -25.28
CA ILE A 307 24.45 -1.76 -24.82
C ILE A 307 25.21 -2.74 -25.74
N THR A 308 24.62 -3.89 -26.04
CA THR A 308 25.25 -4.91 -26.90
C THR A 308 25.47 -4.43 -28.33
N ALA A 309 24.54 -3.64 -28.87
CA ALA A 309 24.65 -3.02 -30.19
C ALA A 309 25.60 -1.80 -30.24
N SER A 310 26.15 -1.37 -29.08
CA SER A 310 27.07 -0.24 -29.02
C SER A 310 28.42 -0.60 -29.69
N LYS A 311 29.18 0.44 -30.10
CA LYS A 311 30.54 0.27 -30.66
C LYS A 311 31.57 -0.23 -29.64
N LYS A 312 31.22 -0.39 -28.38
CA LYS A 312 32.10 -0.88 -27.29
C LYS A 312 32.40 -2.36 -27.49
N GLN A 313 33.63 -2.78 -27.26
CA GLN A 313 34.08 -4.18 -27.37
C GLN A 313 34.92 -4.60 -26.15
N GLY A 314 35.10 -5.91 -25.95
CA GLY A 314 35.97 -6.47 -24.92
C GLY A 314 35.63 -6.01 -23.51
N VAL A 315 36.62 -5.46 -22.80
CA VAL A 315 36.51 -5.00 -21.41
C VAL A 315 35.51 -3.82 -21.28
N ALA A 316 35.50 -2.90 -22.25
CA ALA A 316 34.58 -1.75 -22.18
C ALA A 316 33.12 -2.16 -22.27
N LEU A 317 32.75 -3.15 -23.07
CA LEU A 317 31.41 -3.70 -23.15
C LEU A 317 31.02 -4.43 -21.85
N LYS A 318 31.94 -5.23 -21.32
CA LYS A 318 31.71 -5.94 -20.03
C LYS A 318 31.48 -4.96 -18.88
N ASN A 319 32.27 -3.90 -18.79
CA ASN A 319 32.15 -2.89 -17.76
C ASN A 319 30.80 -2.12 -17.90
N GLU A 320 30.40 -1.75 -19.10
CA GLU A 320 29.10 -1.08 -19.31
C GLU A 320 27.93 -1.99 -18.91
N MET A 321 27.96 -3.27 -19.29
CA MET A 321 26.94 -4.25 -18.90
C MET A 321 26.89 -4.44 -17.39
N ALA A 322 28.04 -4.54 -16.73
CA ALA A 322 28.13 -4.65 -15.29
C ALA A 322 27.58 -3.38 -14.59
N ASN A 323 27.95 -2.19 -15.06
CA ASN A 323 27.45 -0.94 -14.51
C ASN A 323 25.92 -0.84 -14.62
N TYR A 324 25.37 -1.19 -15.79
CA TYR A 324 23.92 -1.22 -15.97
C TYR A 324 23.26 -2.22 -15.02
N THR A 325 23.75 -3.46 -14.98
CA THR A 325 23.17 -4.51 -14.14
C THR A 325 23.20 -4.16 -12.65
N ASN A 326 24.32 -3.58 -12.17
CA ASN A 326 24.47 -3.17 -10.78
C ASN A 326 23.61 -1.94 -10.42
N SER A 327 23.13 -1.18 -11.42
CA SER A 327 22.25 -0.03 -11.20
C SER A 327 20.78 -0.42 -11.05
N LEU A 328 20.41 -1.65 -11.39
CA LEU A 328 19.02 -2.12 -11.31
C LEU A 328 18.56 -2.23 -9.85
N ARG A 329 17.27 -1.97 -9.62
CA ARG A 329 16.64 -2.13 -8.31
C ARG A 329 15.54 -3.19 -8.36
N SER A 330 15.21 -3.76 -7.20
CA SER A 330 14.04 -4.60 -7.02
C SER A 330 12.78 -3.81 -7.37
N ILE A 331 11.93 -4.38 -8.20
CA ILE A 331 10.69 -3.72 -8.65
C ILE A 331 9.74 -3.55 -7.45
N ARG A 332 9.63 -4.58 -6.59
CA ARG A 332 8.79 -4.55 -5.41
C ARG A 332 9.25 -3.46 -4.43
N ASP A 333 10.56 -3.36 -4.16
CA ASP A 333 11.07 -2.36 -3.21
C ASP A 333 10.86 -0.94 -3.75
N VAL A 334 11.08 -0.73 -5.06
CA VAL A 334 10.80 0.56 -5.70
C VAL A 334 9.31 0.92 -5.67
N LEU A 335 8.42 -0.06 -5.77
CA LEU A 335 6.97 0.16 -5.63
C LEU A 335 6.59 0.52 -4.19
N LEU A 336 7.19 -0.14 -3.20
CA LEU A 336 6.99 0.17 -1.79
C LEU A 336 7.55 1.57 -1.41
N ASP A 337 8.61 2.02 -2.09
CA ASP A 337 9.19 3.36 -1.98
C ASP A 337 8.47 4.40 -2.90
N ASN A 338 7.30 4.10 -3.46
CA ASN A 338 6.63 5.02 -4.38
C ASN A 338 5.85 6.10 -3.62
N GLU A 339 6.25 7.35 -3.81
CA GLU A 339 5.61 8.54 -3.19
C GLU A 339 4.87 9.41 -4.21
N ASN A 340 4.81 9.00 -5.50
CA ASN A 340 4.27 9.84 -6.58
C ASN A 340 2.73 9.78 -6.69
N TYR A 341 2.03 9.58 -5.58
CA TYR A 341 0.57 9.52 -5.49
C TYR A 341 -0.07 10.81 -4.97
N THR A 342 0.72 11.85 -4.71
CA THR A 342 0.24 13.12 -4.11
C THR A 342 -0.83 13.83 -4.95
N LYS A 343 -0.94 13.52 -6.25
CA LYS A 343 -2.01 14.02 -7.13
C LYS A 343 -3.32 13.23 -7.05
N CYS A 344 -3.35 12.11 -6.31
CA CYS A 344 -4.57 11.33 -6.11
C CYS A 344 -5.60 12.15 -5.31
N ALA A 345 -6.84 12.22 -5.81
CA ALA A 345 -7.90 12.99 -5.16
C ALA A 345 -8.22 12.52 -3.73
N LEU A 346 -8.10 11.20 -3.47
CA LEU A 346 -8.30 10.62 -2.14
C LEU A 346 -7.17 11.03 -1.18
N TYR A 347 -5.92 11.04 -1.67
CA TYR A 347 -4.79 11.53 -0.91
C TYR A 347 -4.95 13.01 -0.53
N LYS A 348 -5.42 13.85 -1.46
CA LYS A 348 -5.71 15.25 -1.20
C LYS A 348 -6.82 15.47 -0.16
N ARG A 349 -7.71 14.50 0.03
CA ARG A 349 -8.67 14.55 1.16
C ARG A 349 -7.97 14.30 2.48
N LEU A 350 -7.14 13.27 2.54
CA LEU A 350 -6.37 12.92 3.72
C LEU A 350 -5.43 14.08 4.13
N GLU A 351 -4.70 14.67 3.18
CA GLU A 351 -3.89 15.87 3.44
C GLU A 351 -4.70 16.99 4.10
N ARG A 352 -5.88 17.31 3.56
CA ARG A 352 -6.75 18.38 4.11
C ARG A 352 -7.24 18.08 5.52
N ASP A 353 -7.49 16.83 5.87
CA ASP A 353 -7.92 16.49 7.22
C ASP A 353 -6.78 16.65 8.23
N ILE A 354 -5.57 16.24 7.85
CA ILE A 354 -4.36 16.45 8.67
C ILE A 354 -4.06 17.95 8.80
N GLU A 355 -4.14 18.71 7.71
CA GLU A 355 -3.96 20.17 7.74
C GLU A 355 -4.94 20.85 8.71
N ARG A 356 -6.22 20.46 8.66
CA ARG A 356 -7.24 20.98 9.59
C ARG A 356 -6.94 20.62 11.04
N TYR A 357 -6.48 19.41 11.29
CA TYR A 357 -6.07 18.98 12.62
C TYR A 357 -4.92 19.86 13.13
N ILE A 358 -3.85 20.02 12.34
CA ILE A 358 -2.68 20.82 12.70
C ILE A 358 -3.09 22.29 12.98
N ALA A 359 -3.88 22.89 12.08
CA ALA A 359 -4.36 24.26 12.25
C ALA A 359 -5.17 24.45 13.55
N ARG A 360 -6.07 23.50 13.86
CA ARG A 360 -6.87 23.54 15.10
C ARG A 360 -6.01 23.37 16.35
N THR A 361 -5.06 22.44 16.32
CA THR A 361 -4.17 22.20 17.46
C THR A 361 -3.28 23.41 17.73
N ILE A 362 -2.68 24.00 16.71
CA ILE A 362 -1.86 25.22 16.86
C ILE A 362 -2.73 26.39 17.38
N TRP A 363 -3.96 26.51 16.89
CA TRP A 363 -4.90 27.54 17.41
C TRP A 363 -5.24 27.31 18.89
N SER A 364 -5.46 26.04 19.30
CA SER A 364 -5.70 25.66 20.70
C SER A 364 -4.50 26.03 21.59
N MET A 365 -3.28 25.70 21.15
CA MET A 365 -2.03 26.05 21.86
C MET A 365 -1.88 27.56 22.08
N LYS A 366 -2.25 28.37 21.07
CA LYS A 366 -2.24 29.83 21.20
C LYS A 366 -3.23 30.34 22.22
N ARG A 367 -4.48 29.86 22.11
CA ARG A 367 -5.53 30.26 23.04
C ARG A 367 -5.19 29.93 24.49
N ASN A 368 -4.44 28.84 24.70
CA ASN A 368 -4.00 28.39 26.01
C ASN A 368 -2.69 29.10 26.48
N GLY A 369 -2.13 30.01 25.67
CA GLY A 369 -0.90 30.75 26.02
C GLY A 369 0.40 29.93 25.90
N GLU A 370 0.35 28.74 25.28
CA GLU A 370 1.51 27.87 25.12
C GLU A 370 2.48 28.38 24.04
N ILE A 371 2.00 29.15 23.09
CA ILE A 371 2.78 29.79 22.02
C ILE A 371 2.41 31.26 21.81
N ARG A 372 3.42 32.10 21.53
CA ARG A 372 3.22 33.54 21.32
C ARG A 372 2.77 33.88 19.90
N GLU A 373 2.04 34.97 19.75
CA GLU A 373 1.33 35.37 18.53
C GLU A 373 2.21 35.71 17.31
N THR A 374 3.48 36.07 17.54
CA THR A 374 4.36 36.67 16.52
C THR A 374 4.74 35.79 15.33
N SER A 375 4.38 34.49 15.35
CA SER A 375 4.90 33.50 14.37
C SER A 375 3.91 33.06 13.29
N MET A 376 2.64 33.55 13.29
CA MET A 376 1.58 32.98 12.45
C MET A 376 1.51 33.44 10.99
N ILE A 377 1.86 34.68 10.70
CA ILE A 377 1.73 35.26 9.35
C ILE A 377 2.62 34.51 8.35
N GLY A 378 3.80 34.03 8.80
CA GLY A 378 4.71 33.24 7.98
C GLY A 378 4.29 31.80 7.71
N ILE A 379 3.43 31.18 8.55
CA ILE A 379 3.03 29.78 8.42
C ILE A 379 1.84 29.63 7.48
N ILE A 380 0.84 30.46 7.63
CA ILE A 380 -0.33 30.50 6.71
C ILE A 380 0.13 30.89 5.30
N HIS A 381 1.14 31.75 5.20
CA HIS A 381 1.70 32.13 3.89
C HIS A 381 2.51 31.00 3.24
N ARG A 382 3.28 30.19 4.00
CA ARG A 382 4.03 29.03 3.49
C ARG A 382 3.13 27.85 3.15
N LEU A 383 2.06 27.60 3.92
CA LEU A 383 1.05 26.59 3.60
C LEU A 383 0.26 26.93 2.33
N ARG A 384 0.16 28.23 1.96
CA ARG A 384 -0.45 28.68 0.71
C ARG A 384 0.51 28.71 -0.48
N GLN A 385 1.79 28.93 -0.27
CA GLN A 385 2.80 28.98 -1.35
C GLN A 385 3.28 27.60 -1.83
N GLY A 386 3.02 26.53 -1.11
CA GLY A 386 3.25 25.14 -1.57
C GLY A 386 2.18 24.62 -2.53
N GLN A 387 1.31 25.48 -3.07
CA GLN A 387 0.19 25.14 -3.97
C GLN A 387 0.32 25.76 -5.38
N GLU A 388 1.50 26.28 -5.75
CA GLU A 388 1.79 26.63 -7.17
C GLU A 388 2.66 25.62 -7.87
#